data_63e86f07c432eed2f6e2682580acc560
#
_entry.id   63e86f07c432eed2f6e2682580acc560
#
_cell.length_a   1.000
_cell.length_b   1.000
_cell.length_c   1.000
_cell.angle_alpha   90.00
_cell.angle_beta   90.00
_cell.angle_gamma   90.00
#
_symmetry.space_group_name_H-M   'P 1'
#
loop_
_entity.id
_entity.type
_entity.pdbx_description
1 polymer ?
#
loop_
_entity_poly.entity_id
_entity_poly.type
_entity_poly.pdbx_seq_one_letter_code
_entity_poly.pdbx_strand_id
1 'polypeptide(L)'
;MLRMLNKKDKEEAQRSGYMCEHLLCLYSMVSDKTAFYNEDFPVFFNSFGEADVILFSLGKAKKDGFECVRQLVKLPINTLNIVSPVAFQGLLNVKTRYVDWDYHINVGQFDFDLKGNEYKNIRYRLRQAEKMGYYTKLNRRFTPKHTYILSRHMARHKFDVWDYEELLSLERFFREHNHGLMMEVYKDDRIVGFDVIDFFEDNKIMVVPLGVYLETAPVSDFLMYENLKYAKDNGYEWVDVGTTCGIAGLKRFKEKWFAKPKFKLYVQTLDVKS
;
A
#
# COMPACT_ATOMS: atom_id res chain seq x y z
N MET A 1 10.02 20.82 13.19
CA MET A 1 9.76 20.36 14.57
C MET A 1 8.85 19.15 14.49
N LEU A 2 9.11 18.10 15.26
CA LEU A 2 8.19 16.95 15.32
C LEU A 2 6.94 17.34 16.09
N ARG A 3 5.77 17.01 15.55
CA ARG A 3 4.47 17.24 16.17
C ARG A 3 3.67 15.94 16.13
N MET A 4 3.21 15.50 17.30
CA MET A 4 2.26 14.38 17.36
C MET A 4 0.93 14.79 16.76
N LEU A 5 0.31 13.88 16.04
CA LEU A 5 -0.91 14.15 15.29
C LEU A 5 -2.14 13.84 16.12
N ASN A 6 -3.15 14.69 15.99
CA ASN A 6 -4.50 14.38 16.38
C ASN A 6 -5.23 13.63 15.24
N LYS A 7 -6.45 13.16 15.52
CA LYS A 7 -7.26 12.42 14.54
C LYS A 7 -7.54 13.22 13.27
N LYS A 8 -7.85 14.51 13.40
CA LYS A 8 -8.14 15.40 12.26
C LYS A 8 -6.94 15.58 11.35
N ASP A 9 -5.75 15.76 11.93
CA ASP A 9 -4.50 15.87 11.16
C ASP A 9 -4.22 14.59 10.36
N LYS A 10 -4.48 13.41 10.94
CA LYS A 10 -4.32 12.12 10.27
C LYS A 10 -5.28 11.98 9.09
N GLU A 11 -6.54 12.34 9.27
CA GLU A 11 -7.56 12.30 8.22
C GLU A 11 -7.22 13.26 7.07
N GLU A 12 -6.74 14.47 7.38
CA GLU A 12 -6.31 15.44 6.38
C GLU A 12 -5.08 14.97 5.61
N ALA A 13 -4.06 14.46 6.30
CA ALA A 13 -2.87 13.90 5.69
C ALA A 13 -3.19 12.72 4.77
N GLN A 14 -4.12 11.87 5.16
CA GLN A 14 -4.57 10.77 4.34
C GLN A 14 -5.30 11.25 3.09
N ARG A 15 -6.23 12.19 3.22
CA ARG A 15 -6.97 12.73 2.09
C ARG A 15 -6.07 13.37 1.04
N SER A 16 -5.05 14.11 1.49
CA SER A 16 -4.07 14.81 0.64
C SER A 16 -2.79 14.01 0.40
N GLY A 17 -2.71 12.78 0.87
CA GLY A 17 -1.55 11.90 0.75
C GLY A 17 -1.05 11.78 -0.67
N TYR A 18 0.26 11.66 -0.80
CA TYR A 18 0.96 11.67 -2.07
C TYR A 18 2.16 10.74 -1.99
N MET A 19 2.27 9.79 -2.89
CA MET A 19 3.36 8.81 -2.99
C MET A 19 3.55 7.86 -1.78
N CYS A 20 3.84 6.63 -2.00
CA CYS A 20 3.92 5.56 -0.99
C CYS A 20 2.70 5.48 -0.07
N GLU A 21 1.57 5.77 -0.62
CA GLU A 21 0.28 5.89 0.04
C GLU A 21 -0.06 4.65 0.85
N HIS A 22 0.25 3.47 0.32
CA HIS A 22 0.02 2.21 1.00
C HIS A 22 0.71 2.12 2.37
N LEU A 23 1.91 2.68 2.50
CA LEU A 23 2.59 2.76 3.79
C LEU A 23 1.92 3.76 4.71
N LEU A 24 1.51 4.91 4.18
CA LEU A 24 0.76 5.90 4.94
C LEU A 24 -0.56 5.34 5.46
N CYS A 25 -1.33 4.67 4.62
CA CYS A 25 -2.61 4.09 4.99
C CYS A 25 -2.50 3.11 6.15
N LEU A 26 -1.55 2.19 6.07
CA LEU A 26 -1.40 1.17 7.08
C LEU A 26 -0.76 1.68 8.37
N TYR A 27 0.27 2.51 8.28
CA TYR A 27 1.02 2.95 9.46
C TYR A 27 0.46 4.20 10.12
N SER A 28 -0.02 5.19 9.35
CA SER A 28 -0.51 6.45 9.93
C SER A 28 -1.78 6.28 10.76
N MET A 29 -2.60 5.30 10.39
CA MET A 29 -3.89 5.09 11.06
C MET A 29 -3.80 4.17 12.26
N VAL A 30 -2.82 3.29 12.31
CA VAL A 30 -2.71 2.29 13.37
C VAL A 30 -1.66 2.61 14.41
N SER A 31 -0.75 3.53 14.15
CA SER A 31 0.25 3.94 15.12
C SER A 31 -0.20 5.13 15.94
N ASP A 32 -0.38 4.92 17.25
CA ASP A 32 -0.60 6.01 18.21
C ASP A 32 0.65 6.89 18.39
N LYS A 33 1.78 6.44 17.84
CA LYS A 33 3.09 7.09 17.93
C LYS A 33 3.50 7.77 16.62
N THR A 34 2.55 8.07 15.74
CA THR A 34 2.83 8.80 14.50
C THR A 34 3.06 10.28 14.78
N ALA A 35 4.11 10.81 14.21
CA ALA A 35 4.43 12.24 14.22
C ALA A 35 4.64 12.75 12.80
N PHE A 36 4.61 14.07 12.61
CA PHE A 36 5.06 14.68 11.36
C PHE A 36 6.24 15.61 11.61
N TYR A 37 7.20 15.55 10.72
CA TYR A 37 8.27 16.52 10.67
C TYR A 37 7.87 17.66 9.76
N ASN A 38 7.75 18.86 10.33
CA ASN A 38 7.31 20.08 9.62
C ASN A 38 6.02 19.90 8.79
N GLU A 39 5.13 19.02 9.24
CA GLU A 39 3.84 18.73 8.59
C GLU A 39 3.94 18.06 7.20
N ASP A 40 5.15 17.65 6.76
CA ASP A 40 5.35 17.08 5.43
C ASP A 40 5.77 15.62 5.41
N PHE A 41 6.57 15.21 6.40
CA PHE A 41 7.13 13.87 6.43
C PHE A 41 6.59 13.07 7.60
N PRO A 42 5.81 12.00 7.36
CA PRO A 42 5.35 11.11 8.42
C PRO A 42 6.52 10.32 9.02
N VAL A 43 6.53 10.25 10.34
CA VAL A 43 7.52 9.53 11.14
C VAL A 43 6.78 8.62 12.12
N PHE A 44 7.09 7.34 12.09
CA PHE A 44 6.48 6.33 12.94
C PHE A 44 7.50 5.85 13.96
N PHE A 45 7.15 5.87 15.24
CA PHE A 45 8.00 5.38 16.31
C PHE A 45 7.49 4.04 16.81
N ASN A 46 8.37 3.06 16.91
CA ASN A 46 8.03 1.80 17.56
C ASN A 46 8.56 1.74 18.99
N SER A 47 8.19 0.68 19.72
CA SER A 47 8.58 0.48 21.13
C SER A 47 10.02 0.01 21.32
N PHE A 48 10.72 -0.33 20.23
CA PHE A 48 12.08 -0.89 20.28
C PHE A 48 13.18 0.16 20.03
N GLY A 49 12.82 1.44 20.03
CA GLY A 49 13.76 2.53 19.74
C GLY A 49 14.06 2.68 18.26
N GLU A 50 13.20 2.21 17.43
CA GLU A 50 13.26 2.40 15.98
C GLU A 50 12.27 3.48 15.55
N ALA A 51 12.58 4.15 14.46
CA ALA A 51 11.66 5.04 13.77
C ALA A 51 11.68 4.75 12.27
N ASP A 52 10.52 4.80 11.66
CA ASP A 52 10.34 4.74 10.22
C ASP A 52 9.96 6.12 9.72
N VAL A 53 10.62 6.62 8.69
CA VAL A 53 10.30 7.88 8.04
C VAL A 53 10.03 7.68 6.56
N ILE A 54 8.94 8.27 6.11
CA ILE A 54 8.57 8.30 4.70
C ILE A 54 8.89 9.70 4.17
N LEU A 55 9.90 9.81 3.34
CA LEU A 55 10.41 11.07 2.80
C LEU A 55 9.77 11.42 1.46
N PHE A 56 8.49 11.21 1.36
CA PHE A 56 7.68 11.79 0.31
C PHE A 56 6.90 12.95 0.90
N SER A 57 7.05 14.12 0.30
CA SER A 57 6.32 15.29 0.75
C SER A 57 4.81 15.09 0.55
N LEU A 58 4.05 15.23 1.61
CA LEU A 58 2.59 15.19 1.57
C LEU A 58 2.00 16.47 0.98
N GLY A 59 2.80 17.51 0.80
CA GLY A 59 2.38 18.79 0.25
C GLY A 59 2.88 19.02 -1.17
N LYS A 60 2.41 20.11 -1.79
CA LYS A 60 2.89 20.58 -3.10
C LYS A 60 4.31 21.15 -3.05
N ALA A 61 4.83 21.47 -1.87
CA ALA A 61 6.17 22.01 -1.68
C ALA A 61 7.21 20.90 -1.59
N LYS A 62 8.23 20.96 -2.43
CA LYS A 62 9.41 20.11 -2.30
C LYS A 62 10.21 20.56 -1.08
N LYS A 63 10.20 19.75 -0.01
CA LYS A 63 11.01 19.99 1.17
C LYS A 63 12.23 19.06 1.24
N ASP A 64 13.23 19.49 1.99
CA ASP A 64 14.49 18.76 2.08
C ASP A 64 14.38 17.59 3.07
N GLY A 65 14.27 16.40 2.53
CA GLY A 65 14.27 15.15 3.32
C GLY A 65 15.58 14.91 4.08
N PHE A 66 16.72 15.44 3.61
CA PHE A 66 17.99 15.33 4.32
C PHE A 66 17.95 16.07 5.68
N GLU A 67 17.32 17.24 5.72
CA GLU A 67 17.18 17.97 6.97
C GLU A 67 16.27 17.21 7.96
N CYS A 68 15.21 16.57 7.46
CA CYS A 68 14.38 15.69 8.27
C CYS A 68 15.22 14.58 8.92
N VAL A 69 16.00 13.86 8.14
CA VAL A 69 16.88 12.78 8.64
C VAL A 69 17.87 13.32 9.66
N ARG A 70 18.55 14.45 9.40
CA ARG A 70 19.49 15.08 10.34
C ARG A 70 18.87 15.44 11.69
N GLN A 71 17.59 15.79 11.72
CA GLN A 71 16.88 16.07 12.98
C GLN A 71 16.46 14.77 13.67
N LEU A 72 16.03 13.77 12.93
CA LEU A 72 15.60 12.49 13.50
C LEU A 72 16.74 11.73 14.16
N VAL A 73 17.94 11.75 13.60
CA VAL A 73 19.11 11.09 14.21
C VAL A 73 19.56 11.70 15.54
N LYS A 74 19.06 12.88 15.90
CA LYS A 74 19.31 13.50 17.22
C LYS A 74 18.36 12.99 18.32
N LEU A 75 17.33 12.24 17.93
CA LEU A 75 16.37 11.66 18.85
C LEU A 75 16.97 10.39 19.51
N PRO A 76 16.45 9.96 20.66
CA PRO A 76 16.90 8.76 21.34
C PRO A 76 16.38 7.48 20.66
N ILE A 77 16.68 7.34 19.37
CA ILE A 77 16.38 6.16 18.56
C ILE A 77 17.66 5.38 18.28
N ASN A 78 17.53 4.09 18.04
CA ASN A 78 18.64 3.22 17.70
C ASN A 78 18.80 3.09 16.18
N THR A 79 17.68 3.00 15.51
CA THR A 79 17.59 2.73 14.06
C THR A 79 16.56 3.64 13.42
N LEU A 80 16.90 4.18 12.26
CA LEU A 80 15.99 4.92 11.42
C LEU A 80 15.83 4.19 10.07
N ASN A 81 14.63 3.70 9.81
CA ASN A 81 14.27 3.16 8.51
C ASN A 81 13.73 4.29 7.63
N ILE A 82 14.24 4.38 6.42
CA ILE A 82 13.96 5.48 5.50
C ILE A 82 13.36 4.91 4.23
N VAL A 83 12.16 5.36 3.87
CA VAL A 83 11.55 5.13 2.56
C VAL A 83 11.55 6.45 1.80
N SER A 84 12.20 6.48 0.65
CA SER A 84 12.47 7.72 -0.07
C SER A 84 12.56 7.52 -1.59
N PRO A 85 12.18 8.52 -2.41
CA PRO A 85 12.45 8.52 -3.85
C PRO A 85 13.93 8.79 -4.18
N VAL A 86 14.72 9.18 -3.18
CA VAL A 86 16.14 9.54 -3.33
C VAL A 86 17.00 8.65 -2.45
N ALA A 87 18.12 8.18 -2.98
CA ALA A 87 19.11 7.43 -2.21
C ALA A 87 19.89 8.38 -1.28
N PHE A 88 19.91 8.08 0.00
CA PHE A 88 20.74 8.77 1.01
C PHE A 88 22.16 8.20 0.97
N GLN A 89 22.87 8.46 -0.12
CA GLN A 89 24.28 8.09 -0.27
C GLN A 89 25.14 9.17 0.39
N GLY A 90 26.06 8.76 1.25
CA GLY A 90 27.00 9.68 1.93
C GLY A 90 26.66 10.04 3.38
N LEU A 91 25.54 9.60 3.92
CA LEU A 91 25.37 9.54 5.36
C LEU A 91 26.15 8.34 5.91
N LEU A 92 26.89 8.54 7.00
CA LEU A 92 27.59 7.46 7.70
C LEU A 92 26.55 6.38 8.12
N ASN A 93 26.92 5.12 7.93
CA ASN A 93 26.13 3.96 8.36
C ASN A 93 24.76 3.74 7.69
N VAL A 94 24.49 4.36 6.53
CA VAL A 94 23.29 4.06 5.74
C VAL A 94 23.49 2.80 4.91
N LYS A 95 22.61 1.84 5.11
CA LYS A 95 22.53 0.60 4.31
C LYS A 95 21.27 0.61 3.45
N THR A 96 21.40 0.43 2.16
CA THR A 96 20.25 0.22 1.28
C THR A 96 19.81 -1.24 1.39
N ARG A 97 18.60 -1.48 1.90
CA ARG A 97 18.01 -2.82 2.00
C ARG A 97 17.53 -3.31 0.65
N TYR A 98 16.74 -2.49 -0.05
CA TYR A 98 16.34 -2.76 -1.42
C TYR A 98 15.96 -1.47 -2.16
N VAL A 99 15.85 -1.60 -3.47
CA VAL A 99 15.37 -0.55 -4.37
C VAL A 99 14.28 -1.17 -5.23
N ASP A 100 13.14 -0.53 -5.30
CA ASP A 100 12.01 -1.00 -6.11
C ASP A 100 11.32 0.17 -6.80
N TRP A 101 10.30 -0.15 -7.59
CA TRP A 101 9.43 0.82 -8.20
C TRP A 101 8.03 0.67 -7.64
N ASP A 102 7.36 1.77 -7.43
CA ASP A 102 5.94 1.81 -7.21
C ASP A 102 5.20 1.83 -8.55
N TYR A 103 4.17 1.00 -8.69
CA TYR A 103 3.49 0.74 -9.95
C TYR A 103 2.07 1.27 -9.93
N HIS A 104 1.74 2.08 -10.93
CA HIS A 104 0.42 2.65 -11.08
C HIS A 104 -0.21 2.27 -12.42
N ILE A 105 -1.54 2.12 -12.42
CA ILE A 105 -2.35 1.91 -13.61
C ILE A 105 -3.10 3.21 -13.89
N ASN A 106 -2.98 3.74 -15.11
CA ASN A 106 -3.79 4.87 -15.56
C ASN A 106 -5.16 4.35 -15.96
N VAL A 107 -6.20 4.73 -15.22
CA VAL A 107 -7.58 4.26 -15.42
C VAL A 107 -8.14 4.74 -16.76
N GLY A 108 -7.85 5.99 -17.15
CA GLY A 108 -8.31 6.56 -18.40
C GLY A 108 -7.66 5.96 -19.65
N GLN A 109 -6.50 5.30 -19.50
CA GLN A 109 -5.80 4.62 -20.60
C GLN A 109 -6.09 3.11 -20.65
N PHE A 110 -6.76 2.56 -19.65
CA PHE A 110 -7.07 1.13 -19.61
C PHE A 110 -8.29 0.84 -20.50
N ASP A 111 -8.14 -0.11 -21.45
CA ASP A 111 -9.24 -0.53 -22.29
C ASP A 111 -10.14 -1.55 -21.57
N PHE A 112 -11.27 -1.09 -21.05
CA PHE A 112 -12.24 -1.92 -20.33
C PHE A 112 -13.00 -2.92 -21.24
N ASP A 113 -12.99 -2.71 -22.55
CA ASP A 113 -13.49 -3.69 -23.52
C ASP A 113 -12.48 -4.84 -23.72
N LEU A 114 -11.27 -4.66 -23.20
CA LEU A 114 -10.17 -5.63 -23.26
C LEU A 114 -9.86 -6.07 -24.69
N LYS A 115 -9.90 -5.15 -25.66
CA LYS A 115 -9.62 -5.43 -27.06
C LYS A 115 -8.12 -5.65 -27.29
N GLY A 116 -7.80 -6.41 -28.34
CA GLY A 116 -6.40 -6.67 -28.69
C GLY A 116 -5.80 -7.96 -28.09
N ASN A 117 -4.62 -8.33 -28.62
CA ASN A 117 -3.90 -9.54 -28.21
C ASN A 117 -3.27 -9.41 -26.84
N GLU A 118 -2.89 -8.22 -26.44
CA GLU A 118 -2.29 -7.90 -25.16
C GLU A 118 -3.22 -8.24 -23.99
N TYR A 119 -4.53 -8.15 -24.19
CA TYR A 119 -5.54 -8.51 -23.19
C TYR A 119 -5.94 -9.98 -23.20
N LYS A 120 -5.39 -10.81 -24.12
CA LYS A 120 -5.79 -12.22 -24.27
C LYS A 120 -5.76 -13.01 -22.96
N ASN A 121 -4.70 -12.86 -22.19
CA ASN A 121 -4.54 -13.56 -20.91
C ASN A 121 -5.51 -13.05 -19.85
N ILE A 122 -5.77 -11.74 -19.81
CA ILE A 122 -6.74 -11.13 -18.89
C ILE A 122 -8.13 -11.67 -19.22
N ARG A 123 -8.57 -11.58 -20.48
CA ARG A 123 -9.87 -12.14 -20.91
C ARG A 123 -10.03 -13.61 -20.57
N TYR A 124 -8.98 -14.41 -20.76
CA TYR A 124 -9.01 -15.83 -20.40
C TYR A 124 -9.25 -16.03 -18.90
N ARG A 125 -8.54 -15.29 -18.04
CA ARG A 125 -8.70 -15.37 -16.58
C ARG A 125 -10.07 -14.88 -16.11
N LEU A 126 -10.57 -13.80 -16.67
CA LEU A 126 -11.90 -13.29 -16.33
C LEU A 126 -13.01 -14.26 -16.73
N ARG A 127 -12.91 -14.89 -17.90
CA ARG A 127 -13.85 -15.96 -18.30
C ARG A 127 -13.78 -17.19 -17.37
N GLN A 128 -12.59 -17.52 -16.85
CA GLN A 128 -12.46 -18.56 -15.83
C GLN A 128 -13.18 -18.14 -14.54
N ALA A 129 -12.97 -16.92 -14.08
CA ALA A 129 -13.63 -16.39 -12.90
C ALA A 129 -15.16 -16.41 -13.03
N GLU A 130 -15.67 -15.97 -14.17
CA GLU A 130 -17.10 -16.01 -14.50
C GLU A 130 -17.65 -17.44 -14.46
N LYS A 131 -16.99 -18.41 -15.10
CA LYS A 131 -17.36 -19.82 -15.07
C LYS A 131 -17.33 -20.43 -13.67
N MET A 132 -16.48 -19.93 -12.80
CA MET A 132 -16.39 -20.35 -11.39
C MET A 132 -17.41 -19.67 -10.50
N GLY A 133 -18.24 -18.75 -11.05
CA GLY A 133 -19.27 -18.05 -10.32
C GLY A 133 -18.75 -17.03 -9.31
N TYR A 134 -17.56 -16.43 -9.56
CA TYR A 134 -17.06 -15.39 -8.69
C TYR A 134 -17.86 -14.11 -8.80
N TYR A 135 -18.08 -13.46 -7.67
CA TYR A 135 -18.69 -12.14 -7.58
C TYR A 135 -18.05 -11.34 -6.44
N THR A 136 -18.18 -10.02 -6.51
CA THR A 136 -17.58 -9.12 -5.50
C THR A 136 -18.64 -8.47 -4.63
N LYS A 137 -18.25 -8.15 -3.40
CA LYS A 137 -18.98 -7.26 -2.49
C LYS A 137 -18.01 -6.26 -1.87
N LEU A 138 -18.50 -5.04 -1.66
CA LEU A 138 -17.77 -4.03 -0.92
C LEU A 138 -18.11 -4.12 0.57
N ASN A 139 -17.10 -4.09 1.42
CA ASN A 139 -17.29 -4.17 2.87
C ASN A 139 -16.29 -3.23 3.57
N ARG A 140 -16.71 -2.68 4.71
CA ARG A 140 -15.86 -1.86 5.59
C ARG A 140 -15.62 -2.52 6.95
N ARG A 141 -16.06 -3.73 7.14
CA ARG A 141 -15.94 -4.44 8.42
C ARG A 141 -14.97 -5.61 8.30
N PHE A 142 -13.82 -5.46 8.91
CA PHE A 142 -12.88 -6.56 9.06
C PHE A 142 -13.41 -7.57 10.09
N THR A 143 -13.36 -8.85 9.76
CA THR A 143 -13.95 -9.93 10.55
C THR A 143 -12.94 -11.08 10.72
N PRO A 144 -13.17 -12.03 11.66
CA PRO A 144 -12.31 -13.21 11.78
C PRO A 144 -12.15 -14.04 10.49
N LYS A 145 -13.11 -13.95 9.54
CA LYS A 145 -12.99 -14.60 8.24
C LYS A 145 -11.83 -13.98 7.41
N HIS A 146 -11.68 -12.66 7.46
CA HIS A 146 -10.57 -11.96 6.80
C HIS A 146 -9.24 -12.35 7.44
N THR A 147 -9.16 -12.38 8.77
CA THR A 147 -7.98 -12.86 9.50
C THR A 147 -7.58 -14.27 9.07
N TYR A 148 -8.56 -15.17 8.94
CA TYR A 148 -8.32 -16.53 8.48
C TYR A 148 -7.73 -16.57 7.05
N ILE A 149 -8.32 -15.83 6.10
CA ILE A 149 -7.85 -15.77 4.71
C ILE A 149 -6.44 -15.21 4.66
N LEU A 150 -6.19 -14.12 5.38
CA LEU A 150 -4.89 -13.46 5.46
C LEU A 150 -3.82 -14.40 6.02
N SER A 151 -4.09 -15.07 7.15
CA SER A 151 -3.17 -16.03 7.75
C SER A 151 -2.83 -17.19 6.79
N ARG A 152 -3.82 -17.70 6.05
CA ARG A 152 -3.61 -18.76 5.05
C ARG A 152 -2.80 -18.28 3.85
N HIS A 153 -3.05 -17.05 3.41
CA HIS A 153 -2.29 -16.43 2.32
C HIS A 153 -0.82 -16.25 2.71
N MET A 154 -0.56 -15.69 3.89
CA MET A 154 0.79 -15.49 4.42
C MET A 154 1.54 -16.80 4.56
N ALA A 155 0.93 -17.83 5.17
CA ALA A 155 1.54 -19.15 5.33
C ALA A 155 1.92 -19.79 3.97
N ARG A 156 1.12 -19.57 2.92
CA ARG A 156 1.40 -20.07 1.56
C ARG A 156 2.59 -19.39 0.92
N HIS A 157 2.70 -18.07 1.08
CA HIS A 157 3.69 -17.28 0.38
C HIS A 157 4.99 -17.07 1.17
N LYS A 158 5.06 -17.58 2.41
CA LYS A 158 6.21 -17.42 3.31
C LYS A 158 6.63 -15.94 3.46
N PHE A 159 5.66 -15.05 3.50
CA PHE A 159 5.93 -13.66 3.76
C PHE A 159 6.18 -13.46 5.26
N ASP A 160 7.39 -13.00 5.59
CA ASP A 160 7.72 -12.50 6.93
C ASP A 160 7.38 -11.00 7.08
N VAL A 161 6.65 -10.44 6.10
CA VAL A 161 6.48 -8.98 5.98
C VAL A 161 5.43 -8.44 6.96
N TRP A 162 4.54 -9.28 7.41
CA TRP A 162 3.44 -8.91 8.30
C TRP A 162 3.50 -9.76 9.56
N ASP A 163 3.82 -9.15 10.65
CA ASP A 163 3.68 -9.79 11.94
C ASP A 163 2.24 -9.73 12.47
N TYR A 164 2.02 -10.29 13.63
CA TYR A 164 0.69 -10.34 14.24
C TYR A 164 0.16 -8.93 14.59
N GLU A 165 1.02 -8.00 14.91
CA GLU A 165 0.65 -6.61 15.23
C GLU A 165 0.11 -5.88 13.98
N GLU A 166 0.70 -6.15 12.82
CA GLU A 166 0.21 -5.61 11.53
C GLU A 166 -1.17 -6.18 11.17
N LEU A 167 -1.44 -7.44 11.47
CA LEU A 167 -2.76 -8.04 11.30
C LEU A 167 -3.82 -7.38 12.19
N LEU A 168 -3.49 -7.13 13.46
CA LEU A 168 -4.34 -6.40 14.39
C LEU A 168 -4.54 -4.95 13.94
N SER A 169 -3.57 -4.39 13.26
CA SER A 169 -3.62 -3.05 12.68
C SER A 169 -4.71 -2.92 11.62
N LEU A 170 -4.91 -3.92 10.77
CA LEU A 170 -6.00 -3.92 9.78
C LEU A 170 -7.38 -3.92 10.43
N GLU A 171 -7.59 -4.72 11.48
CA GLU A 171 -8.85 -4.72 12.21
C GLU A 171 -9.13 -3.34 12.83
N ARG A 172 -8.11 -2.75 13.47
CA ARG A 172 -8.20 -1.41 14.06
C ARG A 172 -8.49 -0.36 12.97
N PHE A 173 -7.79 -0.42 11.84
CA PHE A 173 -8.00 0.46 10.71
C PHE A 173 -9.47 0.51 10.29
N PHE A 174 -10.08 -0.64 10.00
CA PHE A 174 -11.48 -0.69 9.58
C PHE A 174 -12.48 -0.35 10.69
N ARG A 175 -12.12 -0.51 11.95
CA ARG A 175 -12.97 -0.17 13.09
C ARG A 175 -12.98 1.33 13.39
N GLU A 176 -11.85 2.00 13.26
CA GLU A 176 -11.64 3.37 13.73
C GLU A 176 -11.74 4.42 12.62
N HIS A 177 -11.65 4.00 11.36
CA HIS A 177 -11.62 4.92 10.22
C HIS A 177 -12.75 4.65 9.23
N ASN A 178 -13.39 5.76 8.80
CA ASN A 178 -14.40 5.72 7.74
C ASN A 178 -13.78 5.71 6.33
N HIS A 179 -12.46 5.77 6.24
CA HIS A 179 -11.71 5.62 5.01
C HIS A 179 -11.38 4.15 4.78
N GLY A 180 -11.12 3.83 3.53
CA GLY A 180 -10.82 2.47 3.13
C GLY A 180 -12.05 1.57 3.04
N LEU A 181 -11.92 0.59 2.22
CA LEU A 181 -12.89 -0.49 2.08
C LEU A 181 -12.18 -1.78 1.66
N MET A 182 -12.88 -2.88 1.77
CA MET A 182 -12.45 -4.15 1.22
C MET A 182 -13.32 -4.49 0.02
N MET A 183 -12.69 -4.89 -1.07
CA MET A 183 -13.38 -5.59 -2.15
C MET A 183 -13.21 -7.08 -1.93
N GLU A 184 -14.26 -7.69 -1.43
CA GLU A 184 -14.30 -9.12 -1.15
C GLU A 184 -14.72 -9.90 -2.39
N VAL A 185 -14.08 -11.02 -2.66
CA VAL A 185 -14.51 -11.96 -3.71
C VAL A 185 -15.09 -13.20 -3.09
N TYR A 186 -16.23 -13.60 -3.62
CA TYR A 186 -17.03 -14.73 -3.19
C TYR A 186 -17.09 -15.82 -4.25
N LYS A 187 -17.13 -17.07 -3.76
CA LYS A 187 -17.51 -18.26 -4.53
C LYS A 187 -18.39 -19.12 -3.63
N ASP A 188 -19.54 -19.55 -4.14
CA ASP A 188 -20.52 -20.36 -3.40
C ASP A 188 -20.80 -19.75 -1.99
N ASP A 189 -21.06 -18.43 -1.95
CA ASP A 189 -21.33 -17.62 -0.75
C ASP A 189 -20.21 -17.62 0.30
N ARG A 190 -19.02 -18.07 -0.06
CA ARG A 190 -17.84 -18.03 0.81
C ARG A 190 -16.84 -17.00 0.31
N ILE A 191 -16.29 -16.20 1.21
CA ILE A 191 -15.17 -15.30 0.89
C ILE A 191 -13.96 -16.16 0.55
N VAL A 192 -13.40 -15.98 -0.66
CA VAL A 192 -12.20 -16.68 -1.12
C VAL A 192 -10.98 -15.75 -1.26
N GLY A 193 -11.19 -14.45 -1.16
CA GLY A 193 -10.15 -13.44 -1.17
C GLY A 193 -10.73 -12.05 -0.96
N PHE A 194 -9.84 -11.08 -0.76
CA PHE A 194 -10.21 -9.66 -0.70
C PHE A 194 -8.99 -8.78 -0.99
N ASP A 195 -9.26 -7.60 -1.50
CA ASP A 195 -8.29 -6.50 -1.55
C ASP A 195 -8.67 -5.45 -0.52
N VAL A 196 -7.67 -4.91 0.16
CA VAL A 196 -7.80 -3.68 0.95
C VAL A 196 -7.62 -2.51 -0.02
N ILE A 197 -8.51 -1.53 0.07
CA ILE A 197 -8.51 -0.36 -0.80
C ILE A 197 -8.54 0.88 0.07
N ASP A 198 -7.74 1.85 -0.28
CA ASP A 198 -7.77 3.18 0.31
C ASP A 198 -7.78 4.27 -0.77
N PHE A 199 -8.05 5.50 -0.38
CA PHE A 199 -8.33 6.58 -1.31
C PHE A 199 -7.59 7.85 -0.95
N PHE A 200 -6.97 8.46 -1.95
CA PHE A 200 -6.40 9.80 -1.90
C PHE A 200 -7.24 10.69 -2.83
N GLU A 201 -8.33 11.19 -2.27
CA GLU A 201 -9.39 11.87 -3.03
C GLU A 201 -8.88 13.12 -3.75
N ASP A 202 -8.05 13.93 -3.08
CA ASP A 202 -7.50 15.17 -3.65
C ASP A 202 -6.59 14.89 -4.86
N ASN A 203 -5.98 13.71 -4.93
CA ASN A 203 -5.09 13.29 -6.01
C ASN A 203 -5.75 12.33 -7.00
N LYS A 204 -7.01 11.95 -6.74
CA LYS A 204 -7.77 10.97 -7.51
C LYS A 204 -7.02 9.64 -7.70
N ILE A 205 -6.38 9.18 -6.63
CA ILE A 205 -5.66 7.92 -6.59
C ILE A 205 -6.42 6.95 -5.70
N MET A 206 -6.73 5.79 -6.22
CA MET A 206 -7.14 4.63 -5.45
C MET A 206 -5.92 3.74 -5.22
N VAL A 207 -5.69 3.33 -3.98
CA VAL A 207 -4.56 2.48 -3.61
C VAL A 207 -5.05 1.09 -3.25
N VAL A 208 -4.36 0.07 -3.72
CA VAL A 208 -4.59 -1.33 -3.35
C VAL A 208 -3.35 -1.85 -2.61
N PRO A 209 -3.20 -1.52 -1.32
CA PRO A 209 -2.00 -1.84 -0.57
C PRO A 209 -1.84 -3.33 -0.29
N LEU A 210 -2.93 -4.07 -0.26
CA LEU A 210 -2.93 -5.49 0.10
C LEU A 210 -4.00 -6.26 -0.66
N GLY A 211 -3.58 -7.33 -1.34
CA GLY A 211 -4.48 -8.32 -1.94
C GLY A 211 -4.19 -9.70 -1.38
N VAL A 212 -5.20 -10.36 -0.84
CA VAL A 212 -5.09 -11.69 -0.25
C VAL A 212 -6.17 -12.65 -0.75
N TYR A 213 -5.78 -13.89 -1.01
CA TYR A 213 -6.70 -14.89 -1.54
C TYR A 213 -6.30 -16.31 -1.15
N LEU A 214 -7.29 -17.17 -0.98
CA LEU A 214 -7.12 -18.60 -0.69
C LEU A 214 -6.70 -19.39 -1.93
N GLU A 215 -7.23 -19.01 -3.08
CA GLU A 215 -6.91 -19.59 -4.39
C GLU A 215 -6.07 -18.57 -5.18
N THR A 216 -5.17 -19.04 -6.01
CA THR A 216 -4.32 -18.15 -6.81
C THR A 216 -5.12 -17.55 -8.00
N ALA A 217 -4.68 -17.67 -9.21
CA ALA A 217 -5.46 -17.29 -10.38
C ALA A 217 -6.70 -18.21 -10.54
N PRO A 218 -7.88 -17.67 -10.89
CA PRO A 218 -8.12 -16.34 -11.44
C PRO A 218 -8.60 -15.28 -10.46
N VAL A 219 -8.61 -15.54 -9.13
CA VAL A 219 -9.14 -14.61 -8.11
C VAL A 219 -8.43 -13.26 -8.16
N SER A 220 -7.09 -13.27 -8.20
CA SER A 220 -6.30 -12.02 -8.26
C SER A 220 -6.57 -11.20 -9.52
N ASP A 221 -6.79 -11.87 -10.64
CA ASP A 221 -7.13 -11.20 -11.90
C ASP A 221 -8.55 -10.61 -11.86
N PHE A 222 -9.47 -11.34 -11.27
CA PHE A 222 -10.85 -10.87 -11.10
C PHE A 222 -10.92 -9.65 -10.18
N LEU A 223 -10.25 -9.71 -9.02
CA LEU A 223 -10.15 -8.56 -8.09
C LEU A 223 -9.52 -7.34 -8.77
N MET A 224 -8.41 -7.50 -9.48
CA MET A 224 -7.76 -6.39 -10.17
C MET A 224 -8.71 -5.72 -11.18
N TYR A 225 -9.48 -6.51 -11.96
CA TYR A 225 -10.44 -5.96 -12.90
C TYR A 225 -11.58 -5.21 -12.21
N GLU A 226 -12.14 -5.77 -11.14
CA GLU A 226 -13.20 -5.14 -10.37
C GLU A 226 -12.70 -3.86 -9.66
N ASN A 227 -11.46 -3.85 -9.18
CA ASN A 227 -10.82 -2.64 -8.64
C ASN A 227 -10.70 -1.54 -9.70
N LEU A 228 -10.28 -1.87 -10.92
CA LEU A 228 -10.19 -0.90 -12.01
C LEU A 228 -11.57 -0.36 -12.41
N LYS A 229 -12.59 -1.22 -12.46
CA LYS A 229 -13.97 -0.78 -12.69
C LYS A 229 -14.44 0.17 -11.60
N TYR A 230 -14.23 -0.22 -10.34
CA TYR A 230 -14.58 0.62 -9.21
C TYR A 230 -13.88 1.99 -9.28
N ALA A 231 -12.58 2.01 -9.57
CA ALA A 231 -11.83 3.25 -9.75
C ALA A 231 -12.43 4.13 -10.84
N LYS A 232 -12.74 3.56 -12.00
CA LYS A 232 -13.37 4.27 -13.12
C LYS A 232 -14.74 4.85 -12.72
N ASP A 233 -15.59 4.03 -12.13
CA ASP A 233 -16.97 4.39 -11.80
C ASP A 233 -17.04 5.47 -10.71
N ASN A 234 -15.99 5.58 -9.89
CA ASN A 234 -15.86 6.58 -8.83
C ASN A 234 -14.93 7.76 -9.19
N GLY A 235 -14.48 7.86 -10.44
CA GLY A 235 -13.74 9.02 -10.95
C GLY A 235 -12.28 9.09 -10.51
N TYR A 236 -11.68 7.98 -10.09
CA TYR A 236 -10.24 7.91 -9.85
C TYR A 236 -9.47 7.83 -11.17
N GLU A 237 -8.37 8.58 -11.24
CA GLU A 237 -7.53 8.64 -12.44
C GLU A 237 -6.42 7.58 -12.42
N TRP A 238 -6.02 7.16 -11.23
CA TRP A 238 -4.94 6.22 -11.03
C TRP A 238 -5.32 5.14 -10.03
N VAL A 239 -4.82 3.92 -10.28
CA VAL A 239 -4.80 2.84 -9.30
C VAL A 239 -3.34 2.55 -8.98
N ASP A 240 -2.94 2.84 -7.74
CA ASP A 240 -1.66 2.44 -7.19
C ASP A 240 -1.75 0.99 -6.72
N VAL A 241 -0.90 0.16 -7.27
CA VAL A 241 -0.82 -1.28 -6.96
C VAL A 241 0.46 -1.62 -6.20
N GLY A 242 1.14 -0.61 -5.70
CA GLY A 242 2.32 -0.70 -4.84
C GLY A 242 3.57 -1.26 -5.50
N THR A 243 4.53 -1.64 -4.67
CA THR A 243 5.83 -2.16 -5.08
C THR A 243 5.79 -3.65 -5.44
N THR A 244 6.88 -4.16 -5.99
CA THR A 244 7.01 -5.59 -6.30
C THR A 244 7.66 -6.39 -5.18
N CYS A 245 8.16 -5.73 -4.14
CA CYS A 245 8.95 -6.34 -3.05
C CYS A 245 10.09 -7.24 -3.59
N GLY A 246 10.63 -6.93 -4.78
CA GLY A 246 11.64 -7.76 -5.45
C GLY A 246 11.11 -9.08 -6.01
N ILE A 247 9.80 -9.34 -5.96
CA ILE A 247 9.19 -10.59 -6.39
C ILE A 247 8.88 -10.54 -7.90
N ALA A 248 9.63 -11.30 -8.69
CA ALA A 248 9.47 -11.31 -10.15
C ALA A 248 8.05 -11.72 -10.61
N GLY A 249 7.38 -12.58 -9.87
CA GLY A 249 5.99 -12.98 -10.16
C GLY A 249 5.01 -11.81 -9.99
N LEU A 250 5.19 -11.02 -8.95
CA LEU A 250 4.37 -9.84 -8.66
C LEU A 250 4.61 -8.75 -9.72
N LYS A 251 5.87 -8.54 -10.11
CA LYS A 251 6.20 -7.64 -11.22
C LYS A 251 5.46 -8.03 -12.51
N ARG A 252 5.57 -9.30 -12.94
CA ARG A 252 4.87 -9.80 -14.12
C ARG A 252 3.35 -9.66 -14.02
N PHE A 253 2.78 -9.85 -12.84
CA PHE A 253 1.35 -9.64 -12.60
C PHE A 253 0.97 -8.18 -12.85
N LYS A 254 1.69 -7.22 -12.28
CA LYS A 254 1.45 -5.78 -12.46
C LYS A 254 1.60 -5.34 -13.91
N GLU A 255 2.69 -5.76 -14.56
CA GLU A 255 2.93 -5.46 -15.98
C GLU A 255 1.85 -6.03 -16.90
N LYS A 256 1.34 -7.23 -16.61
CA LYS A 256 0.20 -7.82 -17.31
C LYS A 256 -1.05 -6.91 -17.27
N TRP A 257 -1.24 -6.20 -16.15
CA TRP A 257 -2.32 -5.24 -15.96
C TRP A 257 -1.97 -3.82 -16.40
N PHE A 258 -0.91 -3.67 -17.22
CA PHE A 258 -0.44 -2.39 -17.75
C PHE A 258 -0.01 -1.39 -16.67
N ALA A 259 0.24 -1.85 -15.46
CA ALA A 259 0.84 -1.03 -14.43
C ALA A 259 2.26 -0.63 -14.86
N LYS A 260 2.57 0.66 -14.71
CA LYS A 260 3.85 1.22 -15.07
C LYS A 260 4.57 1.74 -13.83
N PRO A 261 5.90 1.63 -13.78
CA PRO A 261 6.68 2.23 -12.71
C PRO A 261 6.45 3.74 -12.70
N LYS A 262 5.99 4.27 -11.58
CA LYS A 262 5.69 5.68 -11.39
C LYS A 262 6.77 6.36 -10.57
N PHE A 263 7.12 5.75 -9.44
CA PHE A 263 8.10 6.27 -8.50
C PHE A 263 9.13 5.21 -8.20
N LYS A 264 10.39 5.65 -8.04
CA LYS A 264 11.46 4.79 -7.54
C LYS A 264 11.52 4.92 -6.03
N LEU A 265 11.58 3.79 -5.34
CA LEU A 265 11.65 3.71 -3.90
C LEU A 265 12.99 3.15 -3.47
N TYR A 266 13.64 3.83 -2.54
CA TYR A 266 14.80 3.35 -1.81
C TYR A 266 14.36 3.04 -0.38
N VAL A 267 14.52 1.80 0.04
CA VAL A 267 14.34 1.41 1.44
C VAL A 267 15.71 1.26 2.05
N GLN A 268 16.02 2.13 3.00
CA GLN A 268 17.34 2.26 3.60
C GLN A 268 17.22 2.20 5.12
N THR A 269 18.27 1.75 5.78
CA THR A 269 18.37 1.73 7.23
C THR A 269 19.61 2.50 7.64
N LEU A 270 19.46 3.35 8.62
CA LEU A 270 20.52 4.10 9.26
C LEU A 270 20.64 3.65 10.72
N ASP A 271 21.80 3.10 11.11
CA ASP A 271 22.12 2.81 12.49
C ASP A 271 22.57 4.11 13.17
N VAL A 272 21.77 4.63 14.11
CA VAL A 272 21.98 5.93 14.74
C VAL A 272 22.99 5.87 15.89
N LYS A 273 23.16 4.70 16.52
CA LYS A 273 24.01 4.52 17.70
C LYS A 273 25.37 3.88 17.43
N SER A 274 25.72 3.66 16.15
CA SER A 274 27.03 3.05 15.80
C SER A 274 28.13 4.08 15.64
#